data_365a141ee586dd44367dd149a12c5777
#
_entry.id   365a141ee586dd44367dd149a12c5777
#
_cell.length_a   1.000
_cell.length_b   1.000
_cell.length_c   1.000
_cell.angle_alpha   90.00
_cell.angle_beta   90.00
_cell.angle_gamma   90.00
#
_symmetry.space_group_name_H-M   'P 1'
#
loop_
_entity.id
_entity.type
_entity.pdbx_description
1 polymer ?
#
loop_
_entity_poly.entity_id
_entity_poly.type
_entity_poly.pdbx_seq_one_letter_code
_entity_poly.pdbx_strand_id
1 'polypeptide(L)'
;MNLQRYEQVSQAGDFASFRQGLIDFANDMDFGLVAGVLAIEHRGPGAKTEYVTVSNTPTAFLQAFNDASYARRDPVHRHLMQNSAPLIYQQELYVKAGAGDLWEMQAPFGYRTGVAVSVHMPGHRRFLLGVDREAPLPTDPVQLNRMIADLQLLAVHAQDAAARLLVSSRAKAGKPSLTPRQLQILQLTREGKSAWVAGSVLGISENTVNYHMKQLFKELDVSTKPQAVLKALELGLL
;
A
#
# COMPACT_ATOMS: atom_id res chain seq x y z
N MET A 1 23.03 7.08 -8.41
CA MET A 1 21.86 7.72 -9.07
C MET A 1 21.72 9.15 -8.60
N ASN A 2 21.04 10.07 -9.35
CA ASN A 2 20.87 11.49 -8.95
C ASN A 2 19.55 11.62 -8.15
N LEU A 3 19.55 12.44 -7.07
CA LEU A 3 18.39 12.70 -6.20
C LEU A 3 17.13 13.14 -7.01
N GLN A 4 17.33 13.92 -8.06
CA GLN A 4 16.26 14.39 -8.94
C GLN A 4 15.40 13.27 -9.55
N ARG A 5 15.96 12.07 -9.79
CA ARG A 5 15.21 10.92 -10.30
C ARG A 5 14.19 10.38 -9.28
N TYR A 6 14.55 10.36 -8.01
CA TYR A 6 13.63 9.94 -6.94
C TYR A 6 12.51 10.97 -6.74
N GLU A 7 12.87 12.26 -6.81
CA GLU A 7 11.90 13.36 -6.68
C GLU A 7 10.87 13.34 -7.80
N GLN A 8 11.26 13.05 -9.05
CA GLN A 8 10.35 12.90 -10.18
C GLN A 8 9.27 11.83 -9.91
N VAL A 9 9.65 10.69 -9.34
CA VAL A 9 8.70 9.64 -8.97
C VAL A 9 7.79 10.09 -7.84
N SER A 10 8.33 10.71 -6.80
CA SER A 10 7.58 11.21 -5.65
C SER A 10 6.57 12.31 -6.03
N GLN A 11 6.93 13.20 -6.97
CA GLN A 11 6.14 14.34 -7.39
C GLN A 11 5.19 14.05 -8.56
N ALA A 12 5.12 12.80 -9.03
CA ALA A 12 4.22 12.41 -10.11
C ALA A 12 2.79 12.90 -9.85
N GLY A 13 2.20 13.60 -10.83
CA GLY A 13 0.87 14.22 -10.70
C GLY A 13 -0.29 13.26 -10.94
N ASP A 14 -0.04 12.17 -11.67
CA ASP A 14 -1.04 11.19 -12.06
C ASP A 14 -0.46 9.77 -12.11
N PHE A 15 -1.36 8.78 -12.28
CA PHE A 15 -1.00 7.37 -12.34
C PHE A 15 -0.04 7.03 -13.50
N ALA A 16 -0.21 7.65 -14.65
CA ALA A 16 0.58 7.35 -15.85
C ALA A 16 2.03 7.83 -15.68
N SER A 17 2.23 9.05 -15.19
CA SER A 17 3.56 9.61 -14.91
C SER A 17 4.25 8.87 -13.76
N PHE A 18 3.51 8.46 -12.72
CA PHE A 18 4.05 7.64 -11.63
C PHE A 18 4.53 6.27 -12.14
N ARG A 19 3.68 5.59 -12.92
CA ARG A 19 4.02 4.31 -13.54
C ARG A 19 5.26 4.43 -14.43
N GLN A 20 5.30 5.45 -15.30
CA GLN A 20 6.43 5.65 -16.20
C GLN A 20 7.73 5.94 -15.44
N GLY A 21 7.68 6.75 -14.39
CA GLY A 21 8.83 7.03 -13.54
C GLY A 21 9.42 5.79 -12.89
N LEU A 22 8.59 4.85 -12.43
CA LEU A 22 9.05 3.56 -11.89
C LEU A 22 9.71 2.70 -12.98
N ILE A 23 9.13 2.66 -14.18
CA ILE A 23 9.66 1.89 -15.32
C ILE A 23 11.02 2.44 -15.76
N ASP A 24 11.11 3.74 -15.93
CA ASP A 24 12.36 4.40 -16.36
C ASP A 24 13.47 4.17 -15.34
N PHE A 25 13.13 4.26 -14.03
CA PHE A 25 14.09 4.01 -12.97
C PHE A 25 14.58 2.56 -12.97
N ALA A 26 13.69 1.60 -13.15
CA ALA A 26 14.05 0.17 -13.22
C ALA A 26 14.93 -0.11 -14.44
N ASN A 27 14.59 0.44 -15.60
CA ASN A 27 15.37 0.31 -16.82
C ASN A 27 16.78 0.89 -16.71
N ASP A 28 16.94 2.05 -16.03
CA ASP A 28 18.26 2.66 -15.77
C ASP A 28 19.18 1.74 -14.93
N MET A 29 18.60 0.75 -14.24
CA MET A 29 19.31 -0.23 -13.42
C MET A 29 19.33 -1.64 -14.06
N ASP A 30 19.02 -1.73 -15.36
CA ASP A 30 18.94 -2.98 -16.13
C ASP A 30 17.87 -3.97 -15.64
N PHE A 31 16.79 -3.49 -15.02
CA PHE A 31 15.61 -4.31 -14.73
C PHE A 31 14.52 -4.07 -15.77
N GLY A 32 14.09 -5.15 -16.42
CA GLY A 32 13.03 -5.10 -17.45
C GLY A 32 11.62 -5.01 -16.87
N LEU A 33 11.44 -5.48 -15.63
CA LEU A 33 10.14 -5.49 -14.96
C LEU A 33 10.19 -4.72 -13.64
N VAL A 34 9.09 -4.03 -13.34
CA VAL A 34 8.87 -3.35 -12.06
C VAL A 34 7.41 -3.47 -11.66
N ALA A 35 7.19 -3.76 -10.39
CA ALA A 35 5.88 -3.75 -9.77
C ALA A 35 5.93 -3.01 -8.43
N GLY A 36 5.15 -1.94 -8.31
CA GLY A 36 4.82 -1.27 -7.06
C GLY A 36 3.43 -1.71 -6.61
N VAL A 37 3.31 -2.15 -5.37
CA VAL A 37 2.04 -2.62 -4.79
C VAL A 37 1.78 -1.89 -3.48
N LEU A 38 0.68 -1.17 -3.39
CA LEU A 38 0.18 -0.63 -2.14
C LEU A 38 -0.75 -1.66 -1.50
N ALA A 39 -0.29 -2.26 -0.40
CA ALA A 39 -1.08 -3.15 0.43
C ALA A 39 -1.75 -2.35 1.57
N ILE A 40 -3.05 -2.48 1.72
CA ILE A 40 -3.87 -1.79 2.72
C ILE A 40 -4.55 -2.87 3.56
N GLU A 41 -4.12 -3.01 4.81
CA GLU A 41 -4.73 -3.96 5.73
C GLU A 41 -5.93 -3.33 6.41
N HIS A 42 -7.09 -3.90 6.18
CA HIS A 42 -8.31 -3.52 6.89
C HIS A 42 -8.40 -4.29 8.21
N ARG A 43 -8.99 -3.67 9.24
CA ARG A 43 -9.22 -4.30 10.55
C ARG A 43 -10.68 -4.66 10.70
N GLY A 44 -10.94 -5.80 11.33
CA GLY A 44 -12.28 -6.27 11.69
C GLY A 44 -12.52 -7.74 11.35
N PRO A 45 -13.62 -8.33 11.80
CA PRO A 45 -13.96 -9.71 11.48
C PRO A 45 -14.10 -9.90 9.97
N GLY A 46 -13.29 -10.79 9.39
CA GLY A 46 -13.29 -11.04 7.94
C GLY A 46 -12.60 -10.00 7.07
N ALA A 47 -11.89 -9.03 7.68
CA ALA A 47 -11.13 -8.02 6.96
C ALA A 47 -10.04 -8.66 6.08
N LYS A 48 -9.92 -8.17 4.85
CA LYS A 48 -8.93 -8.63 3.87
C LYS A 48 -7.95 -7.51 3.56
N THR A 49 -6.73 -7.88 3.22
CA THR A 49 -5.77 -6.94 2.66
C THR A 49 -6.18 -6.59 1.23
N GLU A 50 -6.28 -5.32 0.96
CA GLU A 50 -6.49 -4.78 -0.39
C GLU A 50 -5.15 -4.50 -1.04
N TYR A 51 -5.01 -4.81 -2.33
CA TYR A 51 -3.80 -4.57 -3.10
C TYR A 51 -4.11 -3.66 -4.29
N VAL A 52 -3.38 -2.57 -4.41
CA VAL A 52 -3.44 -1.68 -5.58
C VAL A 52 -2.08 -1.67 -6.25
N THR A 53 -2.04 -2.11 -7.50
CA THR A 53 -0.78 -2.36 -8.22
C THR A 53 -0.55 -1.33 -9.32
N VAL A 54 0.70 -0.93 -9.46
CA VAL A 54 1.25 -0.19 -10.60
C VAL A 54 2.44 -0.99 -11.14
N SER A 55 2.42 -1.37 -12.42
CA SER A 55 3.48 -2.22 -12.98
C SER A 55 3.59 -2.09 -14.50
N ASN A 56 4.67 -2.63 -15.06
CA ASN A 56 4.78 -2.97 -16.47
C ASN A 56 4.66 -4.49 -16.72
N THR A 57 4.09 -5.21 -15.76
CA THR A 57 3.84 -6.66 -15.84
C THR A 57 3.10 -7.03 -17.13
N PRO A 58 3.56 -8.02 -17.90
CA PRO A 58 2.88 -8.47 -19.10
C PRO A 58 1.44 -8.93 -18.83
N THR A 59 0.49 -8.55 -19.70
CA THR A 59 -0.93 -8.93 -19.53
C THR A 59 -1.13 -10.44 -19.47
N ALA A 60 -0.33 -11.21 -20.22
CA ALA A 60 -0.37 -12.67 -20.20
C ALA A 60 -0.02 -13.24 -18.81
N PHE A 61 0.94 -12.63 -18.11
CA PHE A 61 1.26 -12.98 -16.72
C PHE A 61 0.08 -12.72 -15.80
N LEU A 62 -0.53 -11.53 -15.88
CA LEU A 62 -1.69 -11.17 -15.04
C LEU A 62 -2.86 -12.12 -15.24
N GLN A 63 -3.08 -12.62 -16.46
CA GLN A 63 -4.11 -13.62 -16.76
C GLN A 63 -3.79 -14.99 -16.16
N ALA A 64 -2.52 -15.41 -16.22
CA ALA A 64 -2.07 -16.69 -15.68
C ALA A 64 -2.07 -16.73 -14.14
N PHE A 65 -1.83 -15.58 -13.47
CA PHE A 65 -1.66 -15.46 -12.03
C PHE A 65 -2.82 -14.72 -11.34
N ASN A 66 -4.02 -14.85 -11.82
CA ASN A 66 -5.21 -14.16 -11.27
C ASN A 66 -5.76 -14.80 -9.98
N ASP A 67 -5.10 -15.80 -9.41
CA ASP A 67 -5.54 -16.49 -8.19
C ASP A 67 -4.81 -15.97 -6.95
N ALA A 68 -5.58 -15.47 -5.96
CA ALA A 68 -5.05 -15.02 -4.67
C ALA A 68 -4.28 -16.11 -3.89
N SER A 69 -4.37 -17.38 -4.27
CA SER A 69 -3.60 -18.47 -3.67
C SER A 69 -2.10 -18.34 -3.96
N TYR A 70 -1.73 -17.79 -5.11
CA TYR A 70 -0.33 -17.54 -5.49
C TYR A 70 0.35 -16.58 -4.52
N ALA A 71 -0.25 -15.43 -4.26
CA ALA A 71 0.32 -14.44 -3.36
C ALA A 71 0.59 -15.00 -1.95
N ARG A 72 -0.24 -15.92 -1.45
CA ARG A 72 -0.03 -16.56 -0.15
C ARG A 72 1.14 -17.54 -0.13
N ARG A 73 1.43 -18.20 -1.27
CA ARG A 73 2.53 -19.17 -1.42
C ARG A 73 3.85 -18.50 -1.79
N ASP A 74 3.80 -17.33 -2.41
CA ASP A 74 4.97 -16.60 -2.89
C ASP A 74 5.89 -16.20 -1.73
N PRO A 75 7.14 -16.72 -1.69
CA PRO A 75 8.10 -16.41 -0.63
C PRO A 75 8.52 -14.93 -0.62
N VAL A 76 8.56 -14.28 -1.78
CA VAL A 76 8.89 -12.85 -1.90
C VAL A 76 7.77 -12.02 -1.27
N HIS A 77 6.52 -12.28 -1.65
CA HIS A 77 5.37 -11.58 -1.06
C HIS A 77 5.31 -11.77 0.46
N ARG A 78 5.49 -12.99 0.96
CA ARG A 78 5.49 -13.27 2.41
C ARG A 78 6.59 -12.51 3.14
N HIS A 79 7.80 -12.44 2.57
CA HIS A 79 8.89 -11.66 3.14
C HIS A 79 8.53 -10.18 3.24
N LEU A 80 8.07 -9.58 2.16
CA LEU A 80 7.71 -8.16 2.08
C LEU A 80 6.59 -7.76 3.03
N MET A 81 5.66 -8.67 3.31
CA MET A 81 4.57 -8.42 4.27
C MET A 81 5.05 -8.40 5.72
N GLN A 82 6.21 -8.98 6.04
CA GLN A 82 6.69 -9.15 7.41
C GLN A 82 7.99 -8.38 7.69
N ASN A 83 8.76 -8.05 6.67
CA ASN A 83 10.10 -7.50 6.81
C ASN A 83 10.27 -6.22 5.98
N SER A 84 11.11 -5.30 6.49
CA SER A 84 11.56 -4.12 5.76
C SER A 84 12.95 -4.31 5.13
N ALA A 85 13.65 -5.40 5.47
CA ALA A 85 14.94 -5.71 4.85
C ALA A 85 14.74 -6.09 3.39
N PRO A 86 15.60 -5.61 2.48
CA PRO A 86 15.59 -6.03 1.09
C PRO A 86 15.75 -7.52 0.94
N LEU A 87 15.08 -8.08 -0.06
CA LEU A 87 15.19 -9.48 -0.43
C LEU A 87 15.73 -9.58 -1.84
N ILE A 88 16.86 -10.27 -1.98
CA ILE A 88 17.34 -10.76 -3.27
C ILE A 88 16.72 -12.13 -3.50
N TYR A 89 16.15 -12.37 -4.67
CA TYR A 89 15.50 -13.64 -4.98
C TYR A 89 15.84 -14.15 -6.38
N GLN A 90 15.87 -15.44 -6.47
CA GLN A 90 16.08 -16.24 -7.67
C GLN A 90 15.49 -17.64 -7.42
N GLN A 91 15.70 -18.58 -8.33
CA GLN A 91 15.10 -19.93 -8.27
C GLN A 91 15.28 -20.62 -6.92
N GLU A 92 16.48 -20.54 -6.32
CA GLU A 92 16.80 -21.23 -5.07
C GLU A 92 15.92 -20.81 -3.90
N LEU A 93 15.47 -19.53 -3.84
CA LEU A 93 14.55 -19.07 -2.82
C LEU A 93 13.21 -19.82 -2.92
N TYR A 94 12.69 -19.94 -4.13
CA TYR A 94 11.41 -20.61 -4.38
C TYR A 94 11.50 -22.11 -4.11
N VAL A 95 12.58 -22.75 -4.53
CA VAL A 95 12.83 -24.18 -4.26
C VAL A 95 12.90 -24.43 -2.75
N LYS A 96 13.69 -23.64 -2.01
CA LYS A 96 13.80 -23.76 -0.54
C LYS A 96 12.48 -23.52 0.17
N ALA A 97 11.62 -22.69 -0.38
CA ALA A 97 10.30 -22.38 0.17
C ALA A 97 9.22 -23.41 -0.21
N GLY A 98 9.53 -24.43 -1.00
CA GLY A 98 8.55 -25.39 -1.51
C GLY A 98 7.59 -24.78 -2.54
N ALA A 99 8.03 -23.76 -3.27
CA ALA A 99 7.27 -23.01 -4.26
C ALA A 99 7.97 -22.97 -5.63
N GLY A 100 8.76 -24.00 -5.96
CA GLY A 100 9.50 -24.08 -7.21
C GLY A 100 8.60 -24.02 -8.44
N ASP A 101 7.40 -24.60 -8.35
CA ASP A 101 6.35 -24.51 -9.37
C ASP A 101 5.95 -23.05 -9.70
N LEU A 102 5.91 -22.16 -8.70
CA LEU A 102 5.61 -20.73 -8.92
C LEU A 102 6.74 -20.06 -9.72
N TRP A 103 8.00 -20.42 -9.41
CA TRP A 103 9.14 -19.88 -10.16
C TRP A 103 9.12 -20.34 -11.61
N GLU A 104 8.88 -21.63 -11.87
CA GLU A 104 8.78 -22.18 -13.22
C GLU A 104 7.66 -21.52 -14.04
N MET A 105 6.54 -21.19 -13.40
CA MET A 105 5.43 -20.50 -14.05
C MET A 105 5.74 -19.04 -14.39
N GLN A 106 6.52 -18.33 -13.57
CA GLN A 106 6.79 -16.89 -13.73
C GLN A 106 8.06 -16.62 -14.56
N ALA A 107 9.04 -17.51 -14.54
CA ALA A 107 10.32 -17.33 -15.23
C ALA A 107 10.21 -17.06 -16.75
N PRO A 108 9.27 -17.68 -17.50
CA PRO A 108 9.07 -17.36 -18.93
C PRO A 108 8.63 -15.93 -19.21
N PHE A 109 8.11 -15.22 -18.21
CA PHE A 109 7.66 -13.81 -18.33
C PHE A 109 8.75 -12.80 -17.92
N GLY A 110 9.97 -13.25 -17.62
CA GLY A 110 11.10 -12.41 -17.21
C GLY A 110 11.31 -12.32 -15.69
N TYR A 111 10.49 -12.98 -14.88
CA TYR A 111 10.63 -13.02 -13.41
C TYR A 111 11.63 -14.10 -13.00
N ARG A 112 12.93 -13.86 -13.24
CA ARG A 112 13.98 -14.84 -12.96
C ARG A 112 14.86 -14.48 -11.78
N THR A 113 15.32 -13.24 -11.75
CA THR A 113 16.19 -12.73 -10.71
C THR A 113 15.72 -11.34 -10.35
N GLY A 114 15.55 -11.07 -9.07
CA GLY A 114 15.01 -9.79 -8.68
C GLY A 114 15.48 -9.33 -7.31
N VAL A 115 15.11 -8.08 -7.04
CA VAL A 115 15.26 -7.44 -5.73
C VAL A 115 13.89 -6.90 -5.34
N ALA A 116 13.50 -7.17 -4.11
CA ALA A 116 12.26 -6.67 -3.56
C ALA A 116 12.50 -5.92 -2.24
N VAL A 117 11.79 -4.82 -2.06
CA VAL A 117 11.87 -3.96 -0.88
C VAL A 117 10.47 -3.60 -0.39
N SER A 118 10.33 -3.33 0.90
CA SER A 118 9.06 -2.96 1.53
C SER A 118 9.24 -1.72 2.40
N VAL A 119 8.29 -0.77 2.29
CA VAL A 119 8.19 0.38 3.17
C VAL A 119 6.90 0.28 3.97
N HIS A 120 7.03 0.18 5.29
CA HIS A 120 5.89 0.13 6.19
C HIS A 120 5.42 1.55 6.50
N MET A 121 4.16 1.82 6.22
CA MET A 121 3.56 3.14 6.28
C MET A 121 2.55 3.23 7.42
N PRO A 122 2.24 4.43 7.93
CA PRO A 122 1.16 4.63 8.89
C PRO A 122 -0.20 4.14 8.34
N GLY A 123 -1.10 3.73 9.25
CA GLY A 123 -2.45 3.31 8.89
C GLY A 123 -2.52 1.92 8.26
N HIS A 124 -1.68 0.99 8.72
CA HIS A 124 -1.66 -0.42 8.27
C HIS A 124 -1.50 -0.56 6.75
N ARG A 125 -0.66 0.29 6.18
CA ARG A 125 -0.31 0.27 4.76
C ARG A 125 1.14 -0.15 4.58
N ARG A 126 1.42 -0.78 3.46
CA ARG A 126 2.78 -1.09 3.00
C ARG A 126 2.91 -0.78 1.53
N PHE A 127 4.01 -0.18 1.16
CA PHE A 127 4.39 -0.08 -0.24
C PHE A 127 5.47 -1.11 -0.52
N LEU A 128 5.15 -2.07 -1.38
CA LEU A 128 6.02 -3.14 -1.82
C LEU A 128 6.54 -2.76 -3.21
N LEU A 129 7.84 -2.84 -3.42
CA LEU A 129 8.46 -2.61 -4.73
C LEU A 129 9.30 -3.82 -5.09
N GLY A 130 9.01 -4.44 -6.22
CA GLY A 130 9.78 -5.52 -6.82
C GLY A 130 10.29 -5.11 -8.19
N VAL A 131 11.52 -5.49 -8.50
CA VAL A 131 12.13 -5.36 -9.82
C VAL A 131 12.73 -6.69 -10.24
N ASP A 132 12.54 -7.05 -11.52
CA ASP A 132 12.97 -8.32 -12.07
C ASP A 132 13.70 -8.16 -13.39
N ARG A 133 14.63 -9.10 -13.65
CA ARG A 133 15.39 -9.20 -14.88
C ARG A 133 15.76 -10.65 -15.19
N GLU A 134 16.09 -10.92 -16.43
CA GLU A 134 16.56 -12.24 -16.86
C GLU A 134 18.01 -12.50 -16.48
N ALA A 135 18.87 -11.46 -16.57
CA ALA A 135 20.30 -11.56 -16.29
C ALA A 135 20.57 -11.67 -14.77
N PRO A 136 21.65 -12.33 -14.36
CA PRO A 136 22.08 -12.36 -12.96
C PRO A 136 22.37 -10.95 -12.41
N LEU A 137 22.23 -10.80 -11.08
CA LEU A 137 22.64 -9.58 -10.40
C LEU A 137 24.17 -9.42 -10.43
N PRO A 138 24.70 -8.18 -10.25
CA PRO A 138 26.13 -7.96 -10.14
C PRO A 138 26.75 -8.84 -9.05
N THR A 139 27.89 -9.45 -9.37
CA THR A 139 28.67 -10.23 -8.39
C THR A 139 29.59 -9.38 -7.52
N ASP A 140 29.90 -8.15 -7.95
CA ASP A 140 30.61 -7.18 -7.15
C ASP A 140 29.74 -6.68 -5.99
N PRO A 141 30.16 -6.89 -4.71
CA PRO A 141 29.37 -6.50 -3.55
C PRO A 141 29.08 -4.99 -3.47
N VAL A 142 29.99 -4.15 -3.96
CA VAL A 142 29.82 -2.68 -3.92
C VAL A 142 28.71 -2.25 -4.89
N GLN A 143 28.73 -2.80 -6.10
CA GLN A 143 27.69 -2.54 -7.11
C GLN A 143 26.34 -3.06 -6.65
N LEU A 144 26.29 -4.29 -6.12
CA LEU A 144 25.06 -4.90 -5.62
C LEU A 144 24.47 -4.10 -4.45
N ASN A 145 25.29 -3.73 -3.47
CA ASN A 145 24.84 -2.93 -2.33
C ASN A 145 24.31 -1.56 -2.77
N ARG A 146 24.95 -0.92 -3.74
CA ARG A 146 24.49 0.36 -4.29
C ARG A 146 23.16 0.21 -5.00
N MET A 147 23.00 -0.83 -5.81
CA MET A 147 21.74 -1.16 -6.49
C MET A 147 20.59 -1.35 -5.49
N ILE A 148 20.81 -2.11 -4.42
CA ILE A 148 19.81 -2.34 -3.37
C ILE A 148 19.47 -1.02 -2.65
N ALA A 149 20.48 -0.21 -2.31
CA ALA A 149 20.26 1.08 -1.65
C ALA A 149 19.45 2.05 -2.52
N ASP A 150 19.75 2.11 -3.82
CA ASP A 150 19.01 2.94 -4.78
C ASP A 150 17.54 2.47 -4.88
N LEU A 151 17.25 1.16 -4.87
CA LEU A 151 15.89 0.61 -4.89
C LEU A 151 15.13 0.89 -3.57
N GLN A 152 15.83 0.79 -2.42
CA GLN A 152 15.21 1.17 -1.14
C GLN A 152 14.85 2.66 -1.11
N LEU A 153 15.75 3.51 -1.59
CA LEU A 153 15.50 4.96 -1.66
C LEU A 153 14.35 5.27 -2.62
N LEU A 154 14.29 4.59 -3.78
CA LEU A 154 13.16 4.68 -4.69
C LEU A 154 11.85 4.32 -3.99
N ALA A 155 11.79 3.21 -3.27
CA ALA A 155 10.58 2.79 -2.56
C ALA A 155 10.13 3.82 -1.52
N VAL A 156 11.08 4.42 -0.79
CA VAL A 156 10.81 5.50 0.18
C VAL A 156 10.22 6.74 -0.50
N HIS A 157 10.76 7.15 -1.66
CA HIS A 157 10.22 8.29 -2.40
C HIS A 157 8.89 7.96 -3.10
N ALA A 158 8.73 6.74 -3.60
CA ALA A 158 7.54 6.32 -4.32
C ALA A 158 6.31 6.11 -3.41
N GLN A 159 6.50 5.78 -2.13
CA GLN A 159 5.39 5.48 -1.21
C GLN A 159 4.38 6.62 -1.10
N ASP A 160 4.84 7.88 -1.11
CA ASP A 160 3.95 9.05 -0.98
C ASP A 160 3.10 9.25 -2.23
N ALA A 161 3.71 9.10 -3.41
CA ALA A 161 2.98 9.13 -4.68
C ALA A 161 2.00 7.94 -4.77
N ALA A 162 2.42 6.74 -4.37
CA ALA A 162 1.56 5.56 -4.31
C ALA A 162 0.36 5.81 -3.38
N ALA A 163 0.58 6.31 -2.16
CA ALA A 163 -0.51 6.61 -1.23
C ALA A 163 -1.48 7.67 -1.79
N ARG A 164 -0.96 8.70 -2.43
CA ARG A 164 -1.76 9.79 -3.01
C ARG A 164 -2.54 9.33 -4.23
N LEU A 165 -1.90 8.66 -5.18
CA LEU A 165 -2.46 8.36 -6.48
C LEU A 165 -3.27 7.06 -6.50
N LEU A 166 -2.80 6.02 -5.80
CA LEU A 166 -3.46 4.71 -5.78
C LEU A 166 -4.67 4.68 -4.84
N VAL A 167 -4.64 5.45 -3.73
CA VAL A 167 -5.79 5.56 -2.84
C VAL A 167 -6.81 6.57 -3.36
N SER A 168 -6.36 7.71 -3.93
CA SER A 168 -7.26 8.78 -4.41
C SER A 168 -8.11 8.36 -5.61
N SER A 169 -7.64 7.46 -6.45
CA SER A 169 -8.42 6.92 -7.58
C SER A 169 -9.67 6.16 -7.13
N ARG A 170 -9.66 5.61 -5.90
CA ARG A 170 -10.79 4.91 -5.28
C ARG A 170 -11.55 5.74 -4.24
N ALA A 171 -10.91 6.72 -3.61
CA ALA A 171 -11.55 7.61 -2.63
C ALA A 171 -12.68 8.46 -3.25
N LYS A 172 -12.72 8.59 -4.58
CA LYS A 172 -13.90 9.14 -5.28
C LYS A 172 -15.12 8.22 -5.25
N ALA A 173 -14.96 6.95 -4.84
CA ALA A 173 -16.02 5.95 -4.83
C ALA A 173 -16.60 5.64 -3.44
N GLY A 174 -16.12 6.23 -2.34
CA GLY A 174 -16.63 5.84 -1.03
C GLY A 174 -16.06 6.42 0.24
N LYS A 175 -15.37 7.56 0.25
CA LYS A 175 -15.13 8.21 1.55
C LYS A 175 -16.46 8.72 2.11
N PRO A 176 -16.86 8.31 3.33
CA PRO A 176 -18.01 8.93 3.99
C PRO A 176 -17.73 10.43 4.11
N SER A 177 -18.59 11.24 3.55
CA SER A 177 -18.48 12.70 3.60
C SER A 177 -19.11 13.19 4.90
N LEU A 178 -18.30 13.20 5.98
CA LEU A 178 -18.79 13.72 7.25
C LEU A 178 -18.88 15.25 7.20
N THR A 179 -20.01 15.77 7.68
CA THR A 179 -20.16 17.22 7.83
C THR A 179 -19.22 17.77 8.90
N PRO A 180 -18.86 19.06 8.85
CA PRO A 180 -18.03 19.68 9.90
C PRO A 180 -18.59 19.43 11.32
N ARG A 181 -19.92 19.40 11.43
CA ARG A 181 -20.60 19.16 12.72
C ARG A 181 -20.43 17.73 13.21
N GLN A 182 -20.54 16.78 12.32
CA GLN A 182 -20.26 15.36 12.62
C GLN A 182 -18.82 15.14 13.05
N LEU A 183 -17.86 15.80 12.41
CA LEU A 183 -16.44 15.73 12.79
C LEU A 183 -16.20 16.29 14.19
N GLN A 184 -16.79 17.46 14.54
CA GLN A 184 -16.69 18.04 15.88
C GLN A 184 -17.26 17.09 16.95
N ILE A 185 -18.42 16.50 16.71
CA ILE A 185 -19.04 15.54 17.64
C ILE A 185 -18.17 14.29 17.78
N LEU A 186 -17.62 13.80 16.71
CA LEU A 186 -16.77 12.62 16.71
C LEU A 186 -15.46 12.87 17.46
N GLN A 187 -14.89 14.07 17.35
CA GLN A 187 -13.70 14.47 18.09
C GLN A 187 -13.96 14.55 19.60
N LEU A 188 -15.06 15.15 20.02
CA LEU A 188 -15.46 15.17 21.43
C LEU A 188 -15.76 13.76 21.96
N THR A 189 -16.29 12.87 21.11
CA THR A 189 -16.50 11.46 21.45
C THR A 189 -15.18 10.74 21.66
N ARG A 190 -14.17 11.00 20.81
CA ARG A 190 -12.80 10.48 20.98
C ARG A 190 -12.19 10.91 22.32
N GLU A 191 -12.47 12.13 22.76
CA GLU A 191 -12.04 12.66 24.05
C GLU A 191 -12.83 12.10 25.26
N GLY A 192 -13.77 11.18 25.02
CA GLY A 192 -14.58 10.55 26.06
C GLY A 192 -15.73 11.42 26.56
N LYS A 193 -16.08 12.52 25.88
CA LYS A 193 -17.19 13.39 26.28
C LYS A 193 -18.55 12.71 26.08
N SER A 194 -19.46 12.90 27.05
CA SER A 194 -20.85 12.48 26.92
C SER A 194 -21.59 13.31 25.87
N ALA A 195 -22.73 12.82 25.38
CA ALA A 195 -23.56 13.58 24.44
C ALA A 195 -24.04 14.91 25.03
N TRP A 196 -24.33 14.94 26.34
CA TRP A 196 -24.69 16.14 27.06
C TRP A 196 -23.54 17.16 27.08
N VAL A 197 -22.29 16.74 27.43
CA VAL A 197 -21.12 17.60 27.45
C VAL A 197 -20.81 18.10 26.02
N ALA A 198 -20.87 17.22 25.03
CA ALA A 198 -20.68 17.61 23.63
C ALA A 198 -21.73 18.64 23.18
N GLY A 199 -22.97 18.47 23.57
CA GLY A 199 -24.04 19.42 23.31
C GLY A 199 -23.76 20.78 23.93
N SER A 200 -23.35 20.82 25.20
CA SER A 200 -22.97 22.03 25.90
C SER A 200 -21.81 22.78 25.21
N VAL A 201 -20.74 22.04 24.83
CA VAL A 201 -19.57 22.61 24.12
C VAL A 201 -19.95 23.17 22.76
N LEU A 202 -20.83 22.50 22.05
CA LEU A 202 -21.21 22.83 20.69
C LEU A 202 -22.43 23.74 20.57
N GLY A 203 -23.07 24.14 21.68
CA GLY A 203 -24.24 24.99 21.70
C GLY A 203 -25.48 24.35 21.09
N ILE A 204 -25.66 23.01 21.24
CA ILE A 204 -26.83 22.27 20.76
C ILE A 204 -27.35 21.30 21.81
N SER A 205 -28.57 20.84 21.64
CA SER A 205 -29.17 19.88 22.57
C SER A 205 -28.48 18.51 22.52
N GLU A 206 -28.54 17.76 23.62
CA GLU A 206 -28.07 16.36 23.66
C GLU A 206 -28.78 15.49 22.61
N ASN A 207 -30.08 15.74 22.38
CA ASN A 207 -30.84 15.03 21.34
C ASN A 207 -30.29 15.29 19.94
N THR A 208 -29.85 16.52 19.67
CA THR A 208 -29.21 16.88 18.40
C THR A 208 -27.86 16.18 18.23
N VAL A 209 -27.06 16.07 19.31
CA VAL A 209 -25.81 15.30 19.29
C VAL A 209 -26.09 13.82 18.98
N ASN A 210 -27.07 13.23 19.66
CA ASN A 210 -27.44 11.84 19.45
C ASN A 210 -28.00 11.58 18.03
N TYR A 211 -28.71 12.55 17.45
CA TYR A 211 -29.11 12.50 16.05
C TYR A 211 -27.90 12.44 15.12
N HIS A 212 -26.94 13.35 15.27
CA HIS A 212 -25.71 13.31 14.46
C HIS A 212 -24.91 12.04 14.67
N MET A 213 -24.84 11.49 15.89
CA MET A 213 -24.20 10.21 16.15
C MET A 213 -24.86 9.04 15.41
N LYS A 214 -26.20 9.03 15.34
CA LYS A 214 -26.93 7.99 14.55
C LYS A 214 -26.61 8.09 13.05
N GLN A 215 -26.52 9.32 12.51
CA GLN A 215 -26.11 9.51 11.12
C GLN A 215 -24.65 9.06 10.89
N LEU A 216 -23.74 9.43 11.81
CA LEU A 216 -22.35 8.96 11.80
C LEU A 216 -22.24 7.44 11.77
N PHE A 217 -23.01 6.74 12.60
CA PHE A 217 -23.01 5.29 12.62
C PHE A 217 -23.41 4.70 11.26
N LYS A 218 -24.42 5.28 10.63
CA LYS A 218 -24.87 4.86 9.30
C LYS A 218 -23.82 5.14 8.22
N GLU A 219 -23.21 6.33 8.24
CA GLU A 219 -22.23 6.72 7.23
C GLU A 219 -20.89 5.97 7.36
N LEU A 220 -20.51 5.61 8.59
CA LEU A 220 -19.30 4.85 8.87
C LEU A 220 -19.51 3.34 8.87
N ASP A 221 -20.78 2.87 8.71
CA ASP A 221 -21.19 1.46 8.78
C ASP A 221 -20.72 0.80 10.10
N VAL A 222 -21.09 1.42 11.23
CA VAL A 222 -20.74 0.97 12.58
C VAL A 222 -21.96 1.08 13.52
N SER A 223 -21.88 0.43 14.69
CA SER A 223 -22.99 0.38 15.64
C SER A 223 -22.72 1.06 16.98
N THR A 224 -21.46 1.38 17.29
CA THR A 224 -21.08 1.94 18.61
C THR A 224 -20.14 3.13 18.48
N LYS A 225 -20.12 4.00 19.53
CA LYS A 225 -19.22 5.16 19.60
C LYS A 225 -17.73 4.76 19.47
N PRO A 226 -17.21 3.75 20.19
CA PRO A 226 -15.82 3.34 20.01
C PRO A 226 -15.51 2.88 18.58
N GLN A 227 -16.42 2.12 17.95
CA GLN A 227 -16.26 1.71 16.53
C GLN A 227 -16.23 2.93 15.60
N ALA A 228 -17.07 3.93 15.83
CA ALA A 228 -17.09 5.14 15.00
C ALA A 228 -15.76 5.92 15.11
N VAL A 229 -15.20 6.05 16.32
CA VAL A 229 -13.91 6.70 16.54
C VAL A 229 -12.78 5.92 15.85
N LEU A 230 -12.73 4.59 16.05
CA LEU A 230 -11.71 3.75 15.41
C LEU A 230 -11.80 3.82 13.90
N LYS A 231 -13.01 3.72 13.35
CA LYS A 231 -13.25 3.79 11.91
C LYS A 231 -12.83 5.14 11.31
N ALA A 232 -13.11 6.23 12.01
CA ALA A 232 -12.71 7.55 11.57
C ALA A 232 -11.19 7.76 11.60
N LEU A 233 -10.48 7.21 12.61
CA LEU A 233 -9.02 7.19 12.66
C LEU A 233 -8.43 6.37 11.51
N GLU A 234 -9.01 5.20 11.21
CA GLU A 234 -8.59 4.36 10.07
C GLU A 234 -8.73 5.09 8.72
N LEU A 235 -9.79 5.89 8.58
CA LEU A 235 -10.09 6.64 7.36
C LEU A 235 -9.34 7.99 7.29
N GLY A 236 -8.58 8.36 8.33
CA GLY A 236 -7.88 9.65 8.41
C GLY A 236 -8.85 10.84 8.44
N LEU A 237 -9.99 10.70 9.12
CA LEU A 237 -10.99 11.76 9.33
C LEU A 237 -10.79 12.49 10.66
N LEU A 238 -9.99 11.90 11.57
CA LEU A 238 -9.64 12.44 12.90
C LEU A 238 -8.13 12.51 13.08
#